data_7a2d8b12e8be7dcad2cf0882e44e4f1f
#
_entry.id   7a2d8b12e8be7dcad2cf0882e44e4f1f
#
_cell.length_a   1.000
_cell.length_b   1.000
_cell.length_c   1.000
_cell.angle_alpha   90.00
_cell.angle_beta   90.00
_cell.angle_gamma   90.00
#
_symmetry.space_group_name_H-M   'P 1'
#
loop_
_entity.id
_entity.type
_entity.pdbx_description
1 polymer ?
#
loop_
_entity_poly.entity_id
_entity_poly.type
_entity_poly.pdbx_seq_one_letter_code
_entity_poly.pdbx_strand_id
1 'polypeptide(L)'
;MYPVVFSLNMSTEKTTTVRMEGRTLKRVDGLAHAMSRSRAWVINQAVERYLDYEEWFVGEVKLALKEAESGRMVEHETVTKRWERKRAAQVDARR
;
A
#
# COMPACT_ATOMS: atom_id res chain seq x y z
N MET A 1 -31.25 -9.41 0.34
CA MET A 1 -30.27 -9.14 -0.63
C MET A 1 -28.88 -8.96 -0.09
N TYR A 2 -28.68 -7.99 0.73
CA TYR A 2 -27.40 -7.87 1.39
C TYR A 2 -26.94 -9.11 2.13
N PRO A 3 -27.81 -9.83 2.80
CA PRO A 3 -27.38 -11.03 3.53
C PRO A 3 -26.63 -12.03 2.66
N VAL A 4 -27.07 -12.19 1.42
CA VAL A 4 -26.43 -13.14 0.52
C VAL A 4 -25.03 -12.66 0.15
N VAL A 5 -24.91 -11.40 -0.22
CA VAL A 5 -23.62 -10.81 -0.58
C VAL A 5 -22.69 -10.82 0.62
N PHE A 6 -23.24 -10.50 1.77
CA PHE A 6 -22.47 -10.46 2.99
C PHE A 6 -21.91 -11.84 3.33
N SER A 7 -22.69 -12.88 3.17
CA SER A 7 -22.25 -14.24 3.43
C SER A 7 -21.10 -14.64 2.52
N LEU A 8 -21.18 -14.27 1.25
CA LEU A 8 -20.13 -14.57 0.30
C LEU A 8 -18.83 -13.86 0.69
N ASN A 9 -18.94 -12.59 1.10
CA ASN A 9 -17.78 -11.85 1.53
C ASN A 9 -17.12 -12.47 2.75
N MET A 10 -17.92 -12.92 3.70
CA MET A 10 -17.40 -13.54 4.90
C MET A 10 -16.66 -14.83 4.60
N SER A 11 -17.09 -15.57 3.58
CA SER A 11 -16.44 -16.83 3.23
C SER A 11 -15.06 -16.63 2.62
N THR A 12 -14.77 -15.42 2.09
CA THR A 12 -13.48 -15.13 1.48
C THR A 12 -12.56 -14.32 2.38
N GLU A 13 -13.11 -13.70 3.42
CA GLU A 13 -12.32 -12.89 4.32
C GLU A 13 -11.63 -13.75 5.36
N LYS A 14 -10.42 -13.33 5.71
CA LYS A 14 -9.65 -13.99 6.75
C LYS A 14 -9.25 -12.98 7.79
N THR A 15 -9.12 -13.44 9.03
CA THR A 15 -8.74 -12.56 10.13
C THR A 15 -7.23 -12.60 10.34
N THR A 16 -6.67 -11.44 10.55
CA THR A 16 -5.28 -11.33 10.94
C THR A 16 -5.15 -10.33 12.07
N THR A 17 -4.08 -10.43 12.83
CA THR A 17 -3.84 -9.54 13.97
C THR A 17 -2.52 -8.80 13.76
N VAL A 18 -2.56 -7.51 14.00
CA VAL A 18 -1.38 -6.67 13.86
C VAL A 18 -1.23 -5.82 15.10
N ARG A 19 0.00 -5.70 15.60
CA ARG A 19 0.29 -4.80 16.70
C ARG A 19 0.58 -3.42 16.13
N MET A 20 0.09 -2.41 16.83
CA MET A 20 0.20 -1.04 16.37
C MET A 20 0.46 -0.14 17.55
N GLU A 21 1.31 0.87 17.35
CA GLU A 21 1.54 1.83 18.41
C GLU A 21 0.25 2.55 18.78
N GLY A 22 0.11 2.87 20.08
CA GLY A 22 -1.09 3.57 20.53
C GLY A 22 -1.33 4.87 19.79
N ARG A 23 -0.27 5.61 19.50
CA ARG A 23 -0.38 6.86 18.75
C ARG A 23 -0.95 6.63 17.35
N THR A 24 -0.46 5.61 16.68
CA THR A 24 -0.94 5.28 15.34
C THR A 24 -2.40 4.86 15.39
N LEU A 25 -2.74 4.05 16.39
CA LEU A 25 -4.13 3.59 16.51
C LEU A 25 -5.08 4.75 16.78
N LYS A 26 -4.66 5.72 17.57
CA LYS A 26 -5.47 6.93 17.80
C LYS A 26 -5.71 7.69 16.50
N ARG A 27 -4.69 7.77 15.66
CA ARG A 27 -4.83 8.43 14.36
C ARG A 27 -5.81 7.69 13.47
N VAL A 28 -5.73 6.36 13.49
CA VAL A 28 -6.66 5.52 12.74
C VAL A 28 -8.08 5.77 13.21
N ASP A 29 -8.29 5.73 14.53
CA ASP A 29 -9.62 5.93 15.10
C ASP A 29 -10.17 7.32 14.80
N GLY A 30 -9.33 8.34 14.85
CA GLY A 30 -9.73 9.70 14.54
C GLY A 30 -10.18 9.83 13.09
N LEU A 31 -9.42 9.23 12.18
CA LEU A 31 -9.78 9.27 10.77
C LEU A 31 -11.05 8.48 10.50
N ALA A 32 -11.18 7.31 11.11
CA ALA A 32 -12.37 6.49 10.97
C ALA A 32 -13.62 7.27 11.41
N HIS A 33 -13.52 7.94 12.55
CA HIS A 33 -14.62 8.74 13.05
C HIS A 33 -14.97 9.87 12.07
N ALA A 34 -13.96 10.57 11.58
CA ALA A 34 -14.17 11.69 10.67
C ALA A 34 -14.82 11.23 9.35
N MET A 35 -14.54 10.02 8.94
CA MET A 35 -15.06 9.47 7.69
C MET A 35 -16.33 8.64 7.88
N SER A 36 -16.80 8.52 9.10
CA SER A 36 -17.93 7.67 9.44
C SER A 36 -17.71 6.22 8.99
N ARG A 37 -16.52 5.73 9.20
CA ARG A 37 -16.14 4.35 8.84
C ARG A 37 -15.62 3.64 10.07
N SER A 38 -15.48 2.33 9.97
CA SER A 38 -14.92 1.55 11.07
C SER A 38 -13.40 1.61 11.06
N ARG A 39 -12.82 1.29 12.20
CA ARG A 39 -11.36 1.14 12.31
C ARG A 39 -10.86 0.15 11.27
N ALA A 40 -11.52 -1.00 11.18
CA ALA A 40 -11.13 -2.04 10.24
C ALA A 40 -11.17 -1.55 8.80
N TRP A 41 -12.16 -0.76 8.46
CA TRP A 41 -12.27 -0.22 7.11
C TRP A 41 -11.06 0.67 6.78
N VAL A 42 -10.70 1.55 7.70
CA VAL A 42 -9.57 2.45 7.49
C VAL A 42 -8.27 1.66 7.33
N ILE A 43 -8.06 0.68 8.22
CA ILE A 43 -6.85 -0.14 8.16
C ILE A 43 -6.78 -0.91 6.85
N ASN A 44 -7.89 -1.53 6.43
CA ASN A 44 -7.92 -2.28 5.18
C ASN A 44 -7.66 -1.38 3.97
N GLN A 45 -8.23 -0.18 3.96
CA GLN A 45 -7.98 0.78 2.89
C GLN A 45 -6.51 1.17 2.83
N ALA A 46 -5.92 1.42 3.99
CA ALA A 46 -4.51 1.80 4.05
C ALA A 46 -3.62 0.69 3.53
N VAL A 47 -3.90 -0.55 3.94
CA VAL A 47 -3.12 -1.70 3.50
C VAL A 47 -3.23 -1.89 1.99
N GLU A 48 -4.45 -1.81 1.45
CA GLU A 48 -4.64 -1.99 0.02
C GLU A 48 -3.91 -0.93 -0.78
N ARG A 49 -3.99 0.32 -0.35
CA ARG A 49 -3.30 1.41 -1.03
C ARG A 49 -1.79 1.24 -0.97
N TYR A 50 -1.29 0.80 0.17
CA TYR A 50 0.13 0.55 0.32
C TYR A 50 0.60 -0.55 -0.61
N LEU A 51 -0.16 -1.65 -0.67
CA LEU A 51 0.19 -2.77 -1.55
C LEU A 51 0.16 -2.36 -3.01
N ASP A 52 -0.86 -1.61 -3.41
CA ASP A 52 -0.95 -1.13 -4.79
C ASP A 52 0.26 -0.29 -5.15
N TYR A 53 0.66 0.60 -4.25
CA TYR A 53 1.81 1.45 -4.49
C TYR A 53 3.10 0.64 -4.59
N GLU A 54 3.30 -0.30 -3.66
CA GLU A 54 4.52 -1.10 -3.65
C GLU A 54 4.61 -2.01 -4.86
N GLU A 55 3.49 -2.59 -5.24
CA GLU A 55 3.45 -3.46 -6.42
C GLU A 55 3.72 -2.66 -7.69
N TRP A 56 3.19 -1.47 -7.77
CA TRP A 56 3.50 -0.57 -8.88
C TRP A 56 4.98 -0.24 -8.91
N PHE A 57 5.55 0.11 -7.76
CA PHE A 57 6.95 0.45 -7.65
C PHE A 57 7.84 -0.69 -8.12
N VAL A 58 7.59 -1.90 -7.61
CA VAL A 58 8.36 -3.08 -7.98
C VAL A 58 8.23 -3.34 -9.48
N GLY A 59 7.02 -3.20 -10.01
CA GLY A 59 6.79 -3.39 -11.44
C GLY A 59 7.57 -2.41 -12.30
N GLU A 60 7.61 -1.13 -11.88
CA GLU A 60 8.34 -0.11 -12.62
C GLU A 60 9.84 -0.38 -12.61
N VAL A 61 10.38 -0.78 -11.47
CA VAL A 61 11.80 -1.10 -11.37
C VAL A 61 12.13 -2.29 -12.27
N LYS A 62 11.32 -3.32 -12.23
CA LYS A 62 11.54 -4.51 -13.07
C LYS A 62 11.51 -4.17 -14.54
N LEU A 63 10.57 -3.33 -14.94
CA LEU A 63 10.47 -2.91 -16.34
C LEU A 63 11.71 -2.13 -16.77
N ALA A 64 12.15 -1.20 -15.93
CA ALA A 64 13.33 -0.42 -16.23
C ALA A 64 14.59 -1.29 -16.35
N LEU A 65 14.73 -2.29 -15.48
CA LEU A 65 15.85 -3.21 -15.54
C LEU A 65 15.81 -4.05 -16.82
N LYS A 66 14.62 -4.46 -17.20
CA LYS A 66 14.45 -5.22 -18.44
C LYS A 66 14.83 -4.39 -19.66
N GLU A 67 14.47 -3.12 -19.66
CA GLU A 67 14.85 -2.22 -20.75
C GLU A 67 16.35 -2.03 -20.81
N ALA A 68 17.00 -1.93 -19.66
CA ALA A 68 18.45 -1.82 -19.58
C ALA A 68 19.12 -3.07 -20.13
N GLU A 69 18.60 -4.25 -19.82
CA GLU A 69 19.12 -5.51 -20.34
C GLU A 69 18.99 -5.61 -21.85
N SER A 70 18.00 -4.94 -22.40
CA SER A 70 17.78 -4.93 -23.83
C SER A 70 18.72 -3.97 -24.58
N GLY A 71 19.69 -3.39 -23.89
CA GLY A 71 20.66 -2.50 -24.50
C GLY A 71 20.30 -1.03 -24.44
N ARG A 72 19.25 -0.66 -23.75
CA ARG A 72 18.93 0.73 -23.54
C ARG A 72 19.87 1.29 -22.49
N MET A 73 20.29 2.48 -22.71
CA MET A 73 21.42 3.07 -21.98
C MET A 73 21.10 3.56 -20.59
N VAL A 74 20.49 2.70 -19.75
CA VAL A 74 20.16 3.06 -18.39
C VAL A 74 20.79 2.05 -17.45
N GLU A 75 21.60 2.51 -16.52
CA GLU A 75 22.22 1.63 -15.54
C GLU A 75 21.23 1.25 -14.45
N HIS A 76 21.30 -0.01 -14.01
CA HIS A 76 20.43 -0.54 -12.98
C HIS A 76 20.47 0.31 -11.71
N GLU A 77 21.69 0.62 -11.26
CA GLU A 77 21.84 1.39 -10.02
C GLU A 77 21.20 2.75 -10.10
N THR A 78 21.36 3.42 -11.23
CA THR A 78 20.79 4.75 -11.42
C THR A 78 19.28 4.71 -11.37
N VAL A 79 18.68 3.73 -12.04
CA VAL A 79 17.23 3.58 -12.06
C VAL A 79 16.71 3.25 -10.67
N THR A 80 17.32 2.27 -10.02
CA THR A 80 16.89 1.83 -8.70
C THR A 80 16.99 2.98 -7.69
N LYS A 81 18.10 3.71 -7.71
CA LYS A 81 18.27 4.83 -6.78
C LYS A 81 17.24 5.92 -7.03
N ARG A 82 16.90 6.17 -8.28
CA ARG A 82 15.92 7.18 -8.63
C ARG A 82 14.55 6.80 -8.05
N TRP A 83 14.15 5.56 -8.22
CA TRP A 83 12.86 5.10 -7.72
C TRP A 83 12.84 5.07 -6.19
N GLU A 84 13.94 4.67 -5.57
CA GLU A 84 14.03 4.65 -4.13
C GLU A 84 13.93 6.05 -3.53
N ARG A 85 14.56 7.03 -4.16
CA ARG A 85 14.47 8.41 -3.69
C ARG A 85 13.06 8.95 -3.83
N LYS A 86 12.40 8.63 -4.92
CA LYS A 86 11.03 9.05 -5.15
C LYS A 86 10.11 8.45 -4.10
N ARG A 87 10.32 7.20 -3.80
CA ARG A 87 9.57 6.49 -2.78
C ARG A 87 9.79 7.10 -1.39
N ALA A 88 11.05 7.37 -1.04
CA ALA A 88 11.38 7.95 0.25
C ALA A 88 10.78 9.33 0.41
N ALA A 89 10.85 10.15 -0.64
CA ALA A 89 10.26 11.48 -0.60
C ALA A 89 8.76 11.41 -0.36
N GLN A 90 8.09 10.43 -0.96
CA GLN A 90 6.65 10.28 -0.79
C GLN A 90 6.30 9.83 0.62
N VAL A 91 7.09 8.94 1.20
CA VAL A 91 6.90 8.51 2.58
C VAL A 91 7.10 9.66 3.53
N ASP A 92 8.17 10.44 3.33
CA ASP A 92 8.46 11.59 4.17
C ASP A 92 7.35 12.64 4.10
N ALA A 93 6.79 12.84 2.93
CA ALA A 93 5.71 13.82 2.74
C ALA A 93 4.45 13.43 3.52
N ARG A 94 4.31 12.17 3.89
CA ARG A 94 3.13 11.70 4.63
C ARG A 94 3.30 11.81 6.14
N ARG A 95 4.49 12.09 6.60
CA ARG A 95 4.76 12.28 8.02
C ARG A 95 4.41 13.70 8.41
#